data_809c6806fbf0ab726e2afc9dc47005a5
#
_entry.id   809c6806fbf0ab726e2afc9dc47005a5
#
_cell.length_a   1.000
_cell.length_b   1.000
_cell.length_c   1.000
_cell.angle_alpha   90.00
_cell.angle_beta   90.00
_cell.angle_gamma   90.00
#
_symmetry.space_group_name_H-M   'P 1'
#
loop_
_entity.id
_entity.type
_entity.pdbx_description
1 polymer ?
#
loop_
_entity_poly.entity_id
_entity_poly.type
_entity_poly.pdbx_seq_one_letter_code
_entity_poly.pdbx_strand_id
1 'polypeptide(L)'
;LVGLPDAAVRAAYERIKAAIRYSRIEFPMTAITVNLAPADRLKQGTGFDLAILLAILKSSVLATTDTDGKCFIGELSLSGGIRCVCGVLSMCLAAKAAGIKEIYVPLENAAEAAVVDGITVYGVDNVNELIAHLTGLMQIKPTVLDTGGLMAASYDGIPDFSDVKGQEN
;
A
#
# COMPACT_ATOMS: atom_id res chain seq x y z
N LEU A 1 1.90 14.49 16.27
CA LEU A 1 2.11 14.65 14.85
C LEU A 1 2.75 16.00 14.59
N VAL A 2 4.01 15.98 14.14
CA VAL A 2 4.76 17.18 13.75
C VAL A 2 4.91 17.14 12.22
N GLY A 3 4.51 18.20 11.59
CA GLY A 3 4.44 18.42 10.16
C GLY A 3 3.30 19.39 9.93
N LEU A 4 3.21 20.07 8.80
CA LEU A 4 2.02 20.89 8.52
C LEU A 4 0.78 20.04 8.77
N PRO A 5 -0.08 20.37 9.76
CA PRO A 5 -1.25 19.57 10.09
C PRO A 5 -2.30 19.78 9.00
N ASP A 6 -2.09 19.14 7.88
CA ASP A 6 -3.05 19.01 6.82
C ASP A 6 -4.28 18.26 7.37
N ALA A 7 -5.45 18.60 6.91
CA ALA A 7 -6.68 17.91 7.28
C ALA A 7 -6.56 16.40 6.98
N ALA A 8 -5.82 16.03 5.93
CA ALA A 8 -5.53 14.65 5.56
C ALA A 8 -4.76 13.90 6.66
N VAL A 9 -3.74 14.51 7.25
CA VAL A 9 -2.91 13.89 8.31
C VAL A 9 -3.71 13.72 9.61
N ARG A 10 -4.59 14.66 9.94
CA ARG A 10 -5.49 14.51 11.09
C ARG A 10 -6.51 13.39 10.88
N ALA A 11 -7.09 13.31 9.70
CA ALA A 11 -8.01 12.24 9.34
C ALA A 11 -7.31 10.86 9.36
N ALA A 12 -6.07 10.77 8.86
CA ALA A 12 -5.24 9.57 8.94
C ALA A 12 -5.02 9.12 10.40
N TYR A 13 -4.71 10.04 11.30
CA TYR A 13 -4.52 9.73 12.72
C TYR A 13 -5.76 9.11 13.36
N GLU A 14 -6.96 9.65 13.08
CA GLU A 14 -8.21 9.08 13.61
C GLU A 14 -8.49 7.69 13.04
N ARG A 15 -8.22 7.45 11.75
CA ARG A 15 -8.34 6.11 11.15
C ARG A 15 -7.37 5.11 11.78
N ILE A 16 -6.11 5.50 11.95
CA ILE A 16 -5.07 4.67 12.58
C ILE A 16 -5.46 4.30 14.00
N LYS A 17 -5.90 5.28 14.79
CA LYS A 17 -6.32 5.05 16.17
C LYS A 17 -7.53 4.11 16.27
N ALA A 18 -8.50 4.26 15.38
CA ALA A 18 -9.65 3.38 15.31
C ALA A 18 -9.25 1.96 14.89
N ALA A 19 -8.39 1.82 13.86
CA ALA A 19 -7.89 0.54 13.38
C ALA A 19 -7.11 -0.22 14.45
N ILE A 20 -6.24 0.44 15.21
CA ILE A 20 -5.49 -0.15 16.33
C ILE A 20 -6.46 -0.70 17.40
N ARG A 21 -7.47 0.10 17.78
CA ARG A 21 -8.48 -0.33 18.76
C ARG A 21 -9.29 -1.53 18.26
N TYR A 22 -9.75 -1.48 17.03
CA TYR A 22 -10.53 -2.56 16.44
C TYR A 22 -9.73 -3.87 16.34
N SER A 23 -8.45 -3.76 16.01
CA SER A 23 -7.52 -4.89 15.94
C SER A 23 -7.11 -5.43 17.32
N ARG A 24 -7.61 -4.85 18.42
CA ARG A 24 -7.29 -5.22 19.80
C ARG A 24 -5.80 -5.14 20.13
N ILE A 25 -5.10 -4.23 19.48
CA ILE A 25 -3.70 -3.95 19.74
C ILE A 25 -3.62 -2.84 20.79
N GLU A 26 -2.73 -3.00 21.75
CA GLU A 26 -2.50 -1.94 22.72
C GLU A 26 -1.81 -0.75 22.06
N PHE A 27 -2.43 0.42 22.18
CA PHE A 27 -1.80 1.66 21.70
C PHE A 27 -0.61 1.99 22.61
N PRO A 28 0.56 2.32 22.05
CA PRO A 28 1.73 2.67 22.88
C PRO A 28 1.42 3.82 23.82
N MET A 29 1.72 3.64 25.11
CA MET A 29 1.46 4.63 26.18
C MET A 29 2.45 5.80 26.18
N THR A 30 3.33 5.85 25.18
CA THR A 30 4.36 6.89 25.04
C THR A 30 3.91 8.01 24.09
N ALA A 31 4.50 9.20 24.25
CA ALA A 31 4.30 10.27 23.29
C ALA A 31 4.88 9.88 21.91
N ILE A 32 4.04 9.88 20.89
CA ILE A 32 4.43 9.51 19.53
C ILE A 32 4.51 10.76 18.68
N THR A 33 5.67 10.96 18.07
CA THR A 33 5.88 12.00 17.06
C THR A 33 6.07 11.33 15.70
N VAL A 34 5.20 11.64 14.76
CA VAL A 34 5.31 11.17 13.36
C VAL A 34 5.77 12.34 12.50
N ASN A 35 6.91 12.18 11.84
CA ASN A 35 7.43 13.15 10.89
C ASN A 35 7.33 12.58 9.47
N LEU A 36 6.57 13.25 8.62
CA LEU A 36 6.41 12.88 7.20
C LEU A 36 7.33 13.78 6.36
N ALA A 37 8.48 13.24 6.02
CA ALA A 37 9.44 13.92 5.15
C ALA A 37 9.10 13.74 3.65
N PRO A 38 9.52 14.67 2.77
CA PRO A 38 10.00 16.01 3.05
C PRO A 38 8.86 16.97 3.44
N ALA A 39 9.13 17.95 4.32
CA ALA A 39 8.11 18.83 4.89
C ALA A 39 7.52 19.85 3.90
N ASP A 40 8.25 20.14 2.82
CA ASP A 40 7.88 21.09 1.76
C ASP A 40 6.86 20.54 0.75
N ARG A 41 6.55 19.24 0.82
CA ARG A 41 5.57 18.60 -0.07
C ARG A 41 4.27 18.31 0.66
N LEU A 42 3.17 18.77 0.08
CA LEU A 42 1.82 18.39 0.51
C LEU A 42 1.65 16.88 0.37
N LYS A 43 1.19 16.24 1.46
CA LYS A 43 0.85 14.82 1.46
C LYS A 43 -0.59 14.69 0.96
N GLN A 44 -0.74 14.28 -0.29
CA GLN A 44 -2.04 14.04 -0.89
C GLN A 44 -2.39 12.56 -0.83
N GLY A 45 -3.68 12.29 -0.63
CA GLY A 45 -4.22 10.93 -0.56
C GLY A 45 -4.05 10.26 0.81
N THR A 46 -4.52 9.02 0.87
CA THR A 46 -4.65 8.22 2.09
C THR A 46 -3.71 7.02 2.14
N GLY A 47 -2.90 6.84 1.09
CA GLY A 47 -1.98 5.70 0.95
C GLY A 47 -0.90 5.57 2.03
N PHE A 48 -0.70 6.62 2.86
CA PHE A 48 0.29 6.63 3.94
C PHE A 48 -0.20 6.02 5.26
N ASP A 49 -1.50 5.81 5.40
CA ASP A 49 -2.10 5.36 6.66
C ASP A 49 -1.43 4.09 7.18
N LEU A 50 -1.27 3.10 6.29
CA LEU A 50 -0.69 1.81 6.65
C LEU A 50 0.77 1.94 7.10
N ALA A 51 1.58 2.75 6.40
CA ALA A 51 2.97 2.99 6.77
C ALA A 51 3.10 3.69 8.13
N ILE A 52 2.23 4.68 8.41
CA ILE A 52 2.20 5.39 9.69
C ILE A 52 1.79 4.43 10.82
N LEU A 53 0.76 3.61 10.61
CA LEU A 53 0.34 2.59 11.59
C LEU A 53 1.50 1.67 11.94
N LEU A 54 2.20 1.12 10.94
CA LEU A 54 3.31 0.21 11.18
C LEU A 54 4.49 0.89 11.89
N ALA A 55 4.79 2.15 11.54
CA ALA A 55 5.81 2.94 12.24
C ALA A 55 5.46 3.13 13.73
N ILE A 56 4.18 3.33 14.06
CA ILE A 56 3.70 3.39 15.45
C ILE A 56 3.87 2.03 16.13
N LEU A 57 3.47 0.93 15.49
CA LEU A 57 3.56 -0.41 16.04
C LEU A 57 5.00 -0.92 16.17
N LYS A 58 5.95 -0.32 15.44
CA LYS A 58 7.38 -0.61 15.57
C LYS A 58 7.93 -0.30 16.96
N SER A 59 7.28 0.60 17.70
CA SER A 59 7.63 0.88 19.11
C SER A 59 7.06 -0.15 20.12
N SER A 60 6.27 -1.11 19.67
CA SER A 60 5.58 -2.09 20.53
C SER A 60 5.55 -3.49 19.88
N VAL A 61 4.43 -3.88 19.30
CA VAL A 61 4.17 -5.22 18.76
C VAL A 61 5.16 -5.66 17.68
N LEU A 62 5.67 -4.72 16.89
CA LEU A 62 6.62 -4.99 15.80
C LEU A 62 8.07 -4.62 16.14
N ALA A 63 8.41 -4.44 17.41
CA ALA A 63 9.73 -3.94 17.84
C ALA A 63 10.89 -4.80 17.29
N THR A 64 10.75 -6.11 17.24
CA THR A 64 11.77 -7.05 16.75
C THR A 64 11.59 -7.45 15.28
N THR A 65 10.53 -6.96 14.62
CA THR A 65 10.21 -7.33 13.23
C THR A 65 11.11 -6.56 12.27
N ASP A 66 11.73 -7.25 11.33
CA ASP A 66 12.47 -6.59 10.25
C ASP A 66 11.51 -5.98 9.23
N THR A 67 11.63 -4.69 9.03
CA THR A 67 10.86 -3.92 8.03
C THR A 67 11.75 -3.23 7.00
N ASP A 68 13.06 -3.49 7.03
CA ASP A 68 14.01 -2.87 6.10
C ASP A 68 13.81 -3.41 4.68
N GLY A 69 13.88 -2.53 3.71
CA GLY A 69 13.64 -2.89 2.31
C GLY A 69 12.17 -3.25 1.98
N LYS A 70 11.24 -2.99 2.88
CA LYS A 70 9.80 -3.19 2.69
C LYS A 70 9.06 -1.86 2.54
N CYS A 71 8.05 -1.85 1.68
CA CYS A 71 7.17 -0.71 1.47
C CYS A 71 5.73 -1.09 1.81
N PHE A 72 4.99 -0.17 2.41
CA PHE A 72 3.63 -0.40 2.86
C PHE A 72 2.72 0.72 2.34
N ILE A 73 1.71 0.37 1.57
CA ILE A 73 0.77 1.29 0.93
C ILE A 73 -0.64 0.83 1.24
N GLY A 74 -1.51 1.75 1.66
CA GLY A 74 -2.93 1.46 1.87
C GLY A 74 -3.62 2.49 2.74
N GLU A 75 -4.90 2.70 2.49
CA GLU A 75 -5.79 3.47 3.34
C GLU A 75 -6.36 2.55 4.42
N LEU A 76 -6.50 3.06 5.64
CA LEU A 76 -7.12 2.31 6.73
C LEU A 76 -8.60 2.64 6.86
N SER A 77 -9.43 1.60 6.96
CA SER A 77 -10.79 1.74 7.47
C SER A 77 -10.82 1.82 8.99
N LEU A 78 -11.90 2.34 9.56
CA LEU A 78 -12.09 2.41 11.01
C LEU A 78 -12.16 1.02 11.67
N SER A 79 -12.45 -0.02 10.89
CA SER A 79 -12.49 -1.42 11.31
C SER A 79 -11.20 -2.21 11.04
N GLY A 80 -10.10 -1.53 10.73
CA GLY A 80 -8.80 -2.17 10.50
C GLY A 80 -8.64 -2.86 9.14
N GLY A 81 -9.59 -2.73 8.23
CA GLY A 81 -9.44 -3.16 6.84
C GLY A 81 -8.50 -2.24 6.09
N ILE A 82 -7.78 -2.78 5.12
CA ILE A 82 -6.86 -2.05 4.24
C ILE A 82 -7.56 -1.85 2.90
N ARG A 83 -7.86 -0.60 2.56
CA ARG A 83 -8.63 -0.20 1.38
C ARG A 83 -7.74 0.18 0.23
N CYS A 84 -8.25 -0.04 -0.99
CA CYS A 84 -7.57 0.32 -2.22
C CYS A 84 -7.23 1.81 -2.29
N VAL A 85 -6.13 2.09 -2.98
CA VAL A 85 -5.66 3.44 -3.25
C VAL A 85 -5.35 3.60 -4.74
N CYS A 86 -5.43 4.84 -5.23
CA CYS A 86 -5.13 5.13 -6.62
C CYS A 86 -3.61 5.23 -6.85
N GLY A 87 -3.14 4.79 -8.04
CA GLY A 87 -1.78 5.00 -8.50
C GLY A 87 -0.75 4.03 -7.93
N VAL A 88 -1.17 2.84 -7.49
CA VAL A 88 -0.28 1.82 -6.91
C VAL A 88 0.81 1.40 -7.89
N LEU A 89 0.52 1.27 -9.17
CA LEU A 89 1.54 0.94 -10.18
C LEU A 89 2.71 1.93 -10.16
N SER A 90 2.41 3.23 -10.14
CA SER A 90 3.45 4.28 -10.09
C SER A 90 4.23 4.25 -8.78
N MET A 91 3.55 3.96 -7.66
CA MET A 91 4.21 3.82 -6.35
C MET A 91 5.14 2.59 -6.32
N CYS A 92 4.74 1.47 -6.91
CA CYS A 92 5.56 0.27 -7.03
C CYS A 92 6.80 0.50 -7.90
N LEU A 93 6.66 1.20 -9.01
CA LEU A 93 7.80 1.57 -9.86
C LEU A 93 8.80 2.46 -9.10
N ALA A 94 8.31 3.44 -8.35
CA ALA A 94 9.14 4.30 -7.51
C ALA A 94 9.83 3.50 -6.39
N ALA A 95 9.11 2.61 -5.71
CA ALA A 95 9.66 1.74 -4.68
C ALA A 95 10.76 0.83 -5.23
N LYS A 96 10.54 0.22 -6.40
CA LYS A 96 11.56 -0.58 -7.09
C LYS A 96 12.81 0.25 -7.41
N ALA A 97 12.64 1.46 -7.95
CA ALA A 97 13.75 2.37 -8.24
C ALA A 97 14.54 2.78 -6.98
N ALA A 98 13.87 2.82 -5.82
CA ALA A 98 14.47 3.05 -4.51
C ALA A 98 15.14 1.79 -3.89
N GLY A 99 15.13 0.66 -4.58
CA GLY A 99 15.76 -0.59 -4.12
C GLY A 99 14.90 -1.42 -3.15
N ILE A 100 13.63 -1.11 -3.00
CA ILE A 100 12.67 -1.90 -2.21
C ILE A 100 12.50 -3.28 -2.85
N LYS A 101 12.46 -4.31 -2.00
CA LYS A 101 12.35 -5.72 -2.43
C LYS A 101 10.95 -6.27 -2.25
N GLU A 102 10.25 -5.84 -1.22
CA GLU A 102 8.92 -6.30 -0.87
C GLU A 102 7.96 -5.13 -0.73
N ILE A 103 6.76 -5.27 -1.29
CA ILE A 103 5.72 -4.25 -1.17
C ILE A 103 4.42 -4.88 -0.71
N TYR A 104 3.80 -4.25 0.26
CA TYR A 104 2.52 -4.62 0.84
C TYR A 104 1.48 -3.59 0.41
N VAL A 105 0.47 -4.06 -0.30
CA VAL A 105 -0.58 -3.23 -0.89
C VAL A 105 -1.96 -3.78 -0.53
N PRO A 106 -3.02 -2.99 -0.62
CA PRO A 106 -4.38 -3.53 -0.47
C PRO A 106 -4.62 -4.71 -1.41
N LEU A 107 -5.34 -5.71 -0.95
CA LEU A 107 -5.63 -6.92 -1.73
C LEU A 107 -6.22 -6.59 -3.11
N GLU A 108 -7.09 -5.59 -3.18
CA GLU A 108 -7.70 -5.11 -4.43
C GLU A 108 -6.68 -4.50 -5.41
N ASN A 109 -5.56 -3.95 -4.92
CA ASN A 109 -4.49 -3.40 -5.76
C ASN A 109 -3.39 -4.43 -6.09
N ALA A 110 -3.44 -5.62 -5.53
CA ALA A 110 -2.35 -6.58 -5.62
C ALA A 110 -2.04 -6.99 -7.07
N ALA A 111 -3.05 -7.19 -7.90
CA ALA A 111 -2.89 -7.52 -9.31
C ALA A 111 -2.23 -6.37 -10.09
N GLU A 112 -2.64 -5.11 -9.86
CA GLU A 112 -2.03 -3.92 -10.45
C GLU A 112 -0.55 -3.80 -10.06
N ALA A 113 -0.25 -4.01 -8.78
CA ALA A 113 1.12 -3.95 -8.26
C ALA A 113 2.01 -5.06 -8.83
N ALA A 114 1.47 -6.26 -9.00
CA ALA A 114 2.21 -7.44 -9.47
C ALA A 114 2.65 -7.35 -10.94
N VAL A 115 2.20 -6.33 -11.69
CA VAL A 115 2.72 -6.04 -13.04
C VAL A 115 4.19 -5.62 -12.99
N VAL A 116 4.67 -5.10 -11.86
CA VAL A 116 6.04 -4.60 -11.73
C VAL A 116 7.01 -5.74 -11.42
N ASP A 117 7.76 -6.17 -12.43
CA ASP A 117 8.78 -7.21 -12.26
C ASP A 117 9.88 -6.81 -11.26
N GLY A 118 10.42 -7.80 -10.56
CA GLY A 118 11.60 -7.64 -9.69
C GLY A 118 11.32 -7.04 -8.33
N ILE A 119 10.03 -6.92 -7.95
CA ILE A 119 9.58 -6.63 -6.59
C ILE A 119 8.57 -7.69 -6.16
N THR A 120 8.65 -8.16 -4.92
CA THR A 120 7.67 -9.11 -4.39
C THR A 120 6.47 -8.38 -3.84
N VAL A 121 5.27 -8.69 -4.35
CA VAL A 121 4.02 -8.04 -3.98
C VAL A 121 3.21 -8.92 -3.05
N TYR A 122 2.76 -8.35 -1.95
CA TYR A 122 1.82 -8.99 -1.01
C TYR A 122 0.51 -8.20 -0.97
N GLY A 123 -0.59 -8.83 -1.39
CA GLY A 123 -1.93 -8.29 -1.21
C GLY A 123 -2.42 -8.54 0.22
N VAL A 124 -2.88 -7.51 0.90
CA VAL A 124 -3.28 -7.55 2.31
C VAL A 124 -4.69 -7.00 2.47
N ASP A 125 -5.52 -7.72 3.22
CA ASP A 125 -6.92 -7.34 3.44
C ASP A 125 -7.12 -6.50 4.71
N ASN A 126 -6.39 -6.84 5.78
CA ASN A 126 -6.56 -6.16 7.07
C ASN A 126 -5.27 -6.13 7.92
N VAL A 127 -5.28 -5.26 8.92
CA VAL A 127 -4.14 -5.02 9.82
C VAL A 127 -3.72 -6.27 10.59
N ASN A 128 -4.65 -7.09 11.06
CA ASN A 128 -4.34 -8.29 11.83
C ASN A 128 -3.60 -9.33 10.99
N GLU A 129 -4.05 -9.53 9.75
CA GLU A 129 -3.40 -10.40 8.78
C GLU A 129 -1.95 -9.96 8.50
N LEU A 130 -1.77 -8.66 8.25
CA LEU A 130 -0.44 -8.10 8.02
C LEU A 130 0.49 -8.29 9.21
N ILE A 131 0.02 -8.01 10.43
CA ILE A 131 0.82 -8.19 11.64
C ILE A 131 1.16 -9.67 11.84
N ALA A 132 0.21 -10.58 11.66
CA ALA A 132 0.45 -12.02 11.77
C ALA A 132 1.50 -12.50 10.76
N HIS A 133 1.48 -11.95 9.54
CA HIS A 133 2.49 -12.23 8.53
C HIS A 133 3.87 -11.68 8.94
N LEU A 134 3.95 -10.41 9.31
CA LEU A 134 5.20 -9.76 9.69
C LEU A 134 5.85 -10.35 10.95
N THR A 135 5.05 -10.90 11.87
CA THR A 135 5.53 -11.58 13.08
C THR A 135 5.79 -13.08 12.88
N GLY A 136 5.52 -13.61 11.68
CA GLY A 136 5.74 -15.03 11.37
C GLY A 136 4.66 -15.99 11.88
N LEU A 137 3.56 -15.47 12.45
CA LEU A 137 2.43 -16.29 12.91
C LEU A 137 1.59 -16.86 11.76
N MET A 138 1.58 -16.16 10.63
CA MET A 138 0.89 -16.56 9.40
C MET A 138 1.72 -16.12 8.19
N GLN A 139 1.55 -16.80 7.06
CA GLN A 139 2.22 -16.39 5.83
C GLN A 139 1.19 -15.98 4.77
N ILE A 140 1.30 -14.75 4.29
CA ILE A 140 0.62 -14.29 3.08
C ILE A 140 1.46 -14.76 1.90
N LYS A 141 0.82 -15.34 0.89
CA LYS A 141 1.52 -15.73 -0.33
C LYS A 141 1.76 -14.50 -1.22
N PRO A 142 2.93 -14.41 -1.87
CA PRO A 142 3.15 -13.38 -2.87
C PRO A 142 2.09 -13.44 -3.97
N THR A 143 1.67 -12.27 -4.43
CA THR A 143 0.77 -12.16 -5.57
C THR A 143 1.56 -12.38 -6.85
N VAL A 144 1.17 -13.38 -7.60
CA VAL A 144 1.75 -13.69 -8.93
C VAL A 144 0.72 -13.35 -9.99
N LEU A 145 1.13 -12.59 -11.00
CA LEU A 145 0.27 -12.29 -12.13
C LEU A 145 0.26 -13.49 -13.08
N ASP A 146 -0.91 -14.03 -13.36
CA ASP A 146 -1.08 -14.96 -14.48
C ASP A 146 -1.18 -14.15 -15.80
N THR A 147 -0.01 -13.85 -16.37
CA THR A 147 0.07 -13.14 -17.65
C THR A 147 -0.45 -13.97 -18.82
N GLY A 148 -0.54 -15.28 -18.66
CA GLY A 148 -1.07 -16.17 -19.70
C GLY A 148 -2.53 -15.91 -20.02
N GLY A 149 -3.35 -15.64 -19.00
CA GLY A 149 -4.76 -15.28 -19.17
C GLY A 149 -4.99 -13.88 -19.74
N LEU A 150 -4.12 -12.93 -19.43
CA LEU A 150 -4.21 -11.55 -19.93
C LEU A 150 -3.81 -11.43 -21.42
N MET A 151 -2.83 -12.23 -21.86
CA MET A 151 -2.40 -12.27 -23.26
C MET A 151 -3.34 -13.09 -24.16
N ALA A 152 -4.19 -13.94 -23.56
CA ALA A 152 -5.19 -14.73 -24.27
C ALA A 152 -6.51 -13.97 -24.55
N ALA A 153 -6.67 -12.75 -24.05
CA ALA A 153 -7.76 -11.88 -24.44
C ALA A 153 -7.60 -11.59 -25.95
N SER A 154 -8.43 -12.25 -26.75
CA SER A 154 -8.43 -12.10 -28.20
C SER A 154 -8.68 -10.63 -28.56
N TYR A 155 -7.81 -10.09 -29.40
CA TYR A 155 -7.96 -8.77 -30.00
C TYR A 155 -9.06 -8.74 -31.08
N ASP A 156 -9.95 -9.74 -31.10
CA ASP A 156 -11.07 -9.79 -32.02
C ASP A 156 -12.01 -8.62 -31.75
N GLY A 157 -11.98 -7.65 -32.65
CA GLY A 157 -12.89 -6.49 -32.63
C GLY A 157 -12.27 -5.15 -32.20
N ILE A 158 -10.96 -5.08 -31.99
CA ILE A 158 -10.29 -3.78 -31.85
C ILE A 158 -10.11 -3.19 -33.23
N PRO A 159 -10.68 -1.97 -33.52
CA PRO A 159 -10.46 -1.32 -34.83
C PRO A 159 -8.97 -1.05 -35.05
N ASP A 160 -8.44 -1.46 -36.19
CA ASP A 160 -7.08 -1.12 -36.61
C ASP A 160 -7.04 0.37 -37.04
N PHE A 161 -5.89 1.02 -36.89
CA PHE A 161 -5.69 2.37 -37.42
C PHE A 161 -5.88 2.43 -38.94
N SER A 162 -5.72 1.33 -39.66
CA SER A 162 -6.05 1.19 -41.08
C SER A 162 -7.56 1.37 -41.39
N ASP A 163 -8.42 1.19 -40.40
CA ASP A 163 -9.88 1.35 -40.53
C ASP A 163 -10.32 2.82 -40.40
N VAL A 164 -9.42 3.72 -39.98
CA VAL A 164 -9.69 5.15 -39.88
C VAL A 164 -9.65 5.79 -41.27
N LYS A 165 -10.82 6.07 -41.83
CA LYS A 165 -10.98 6.74 -43.12
C LYS A 165 -11.27 8.24 -42.90
N GLY A 166 -10.71 9.10 -43.77
CA GLY A 166 -11.09 10.51 -43.84
C GLY A 166 -10.22 11.48 -43.05
N GLN A 167 -8.99 11.12 -42.70
CA GLN A 167 -7.98 12.03 -42.15
C GLN A 167 -6.86 12.34 -43.18
N GLU A 168 -7.23 12.54 -44.40
CA GLU A 168 -6.29 13.03 -45.43
C GLU A 168 -6.20 14.56 -45.29
N ASN A 169 -5.05 15.09 -44.82
CA ASN A 169 -4.64 16.48 -44.95
C ASN A 169 -3.75 16.68 -46.13
#